data_1971b4230e09542111b0ed7af601b822
#
_entry.id   1971b4230e09542111b0ed7af601b822
#
_cell.length_a   1.000
_cell.length_b   1.000
_cell.length_c   1.000
_cell.angle_alpha   90.00
_cell.angle_beta   90.00
_cell.angle_gamma   90.00
#
_symmetry.space_group_name_H-M   'P 1'
#
loop_
_entity.id
_entity.type
_entity.pdbx_description
1 polymer ?
#
loop_
_entity_poly.entity_id
_entity_poly.type
_entity_poly.pdbx_seq_one_letter_code
_entity_poly.pdbx_strand_id
1 'polypeptide(L)'
;MKLRKRKRISGTPKRKQRAQRLALLKQFLREHTWGVMIAGLILIAVVLFIFVIAGASPKTADETQTAQTDTPRYESGYICAITTEVPYYDEDLSQSGTVARGMEVTYATDKTVRQDGVTYYMTYFPTLGHGYVSEENLTQNVHEVIAEKTVYVRTPQNLRPEKDSYVLGSLVEQGTELQVLDYEGTTNGVVDLYKVSYQGETGYISGQYVATTPEAANEVYDRFGVYAIHAGRGDKWGGGDAESLDYYPRTKADFADNPMPDPCYAIYLTCDPAVLGDIDKYIEYAKSTKINAFVVNIMDGTSIGYNSPVYEEYSPTAYQYANNTVEEYQAVIQRIKDAGFYVIGRLTTFNDSFFCQDHPEYAIADGSGDPLYVAASYWPSAFCRYVWEYKVALAIDAVETMGFNEIQFDYVRFPDGTGDYEKEGDIDFHNEYDETKAQAIQRFLMYATDILHEYGVYVGADVFGETSGNYVTAYGQYWPAISNVADVISGMPYPDHFSQNGTYRPWEHPYETMVDWAESAAKRQSETPSPAIARTWIQAYDAIRPPYNSYGAQEVADEIRALSEQGLTGGFMAWNASCSLKKLEELRPAYEALE
;
A
#
# COMPACT_ATOMS: atom_id res chain seq x y z
N MET A 1 16.65 30.66 13.40
CA MET A 1 16.29 29.31 12.96
C MET A 1 17.12 29.00 11.72
N LYS A 2 18.05 28.05 11.78
CA LYS A 2 18.91 27.71 10.64
C LYS A 2 18.29 26.50 9.95
N LEU A 3 17.73 26.68 8.76
CA LEU A 3 17.33 25.59 7.86
C LEU A 3 18.55 24.69 7.60
N ARG A 4 18.55 23.49 8.18
CA ARG A 4 19.52 22.44 7.83
C ARG A 4 19.18 21.94 6.42
N LYS A 5 20.10 22.09 5.49
CA LYS A 5 20.02 21.44 4.17
C LYS A 5 20.07 19.93 4.40
N ARG A 6 18.92 19.27 4.25
CA ARG A 6 18.83 17.80 4.24
C ARG A 6 19.55 17.27 2.98
N LYS A 7 20.40 16.26 3.15
CA LYS A 7 21.02 15.54 2.03
C LYS A 7 19.93 14.72 1.32
N ARG A 8 19.76 14.92 0.04
CA ARG A 8 18.89 14.08 -0.80
C ARG A 8 19.42 12.64 -0.79
N ILE A 9 18.56 11.69 -0.44
CA ILE A 9 18.74 10.29 -0.82
C ILE A 9 18.42 10.23 -2.32
N SER A 10 19.44 10.06 -3.16
CA SER A 10 19.38 10.33 -4.59
C SER A 10 18.77 9.18 -5.37
N GLY A 11 17.59 9.40 -5.90
CA GLY A 11 17.05 8.68 -7.04
C GLY A 11 15.99 7.62 -6.71
N THR A 12 14.84 7.71 -7.41
CA THR A 12 13.77 6.72 -7.34
C THR A 12 14.22 5.34 -7.83
N PRO A 13 13.64 4.23 -7.28
CA PRO A 13 13.95 2.86 -7.70
C PRO A 13 13.81 2.66 -9.21
N LYS A 14 12.77 3.22 -9.82
CA LYS A 14 12.55 3.16 -11.28
C LYS A 14 13.69 3.78 -12.09
N ARG A 15 14.31 4.85 -11.58
CA ARG A 15 15.42 5.52 -12.28
C ARG A 15 16.72 4.72 -12.15
N LYS A 16 17.00 4.14 -10.98
CA LYS A 16 18.15 3.24 -10.76
C LYS A 16 17.97 1.92 -11.53
N GLN A 17 16.79 1.31 -11.49
CA GLN A 17 16.49 0.11 -12.29
C GLN A 17 16.59 0.38 -13.79
N ARG A 18 16.07 1.51 -14.26
CA ARG A 18 16.20 1.90 -15.67
C ARG A 18 17.65 2.11 -16.07
N ALA A 19 18.45 2.72 -15.20
CA ALA A 19 19.89 2.90 -15.42
C ALA A 19 20.64 1.56 -15.37
N GLN A 20 20.31 0.66 -14.45
CA GLN A 20 20.90 -0.68 -14.38
C GLN A 20 20.47 -1.55 -15.57
N ARG A 21 19.18 -1.56 -15.95
CA ARG A 21 18.69 -2.26 -17.16
C ARG A 21 19.36 -1.71 -18.42
N LEU A 22 19.57 -0.39 -18.51
CA LEU A 22 20.28 0.23 -19.63
C LEU A 22 21.76 -0.13 -19.65
N ALA A 23 22.39 -0.24 -18.48
CA ALA A 23 23.79 -0.65 -18.35
C ALA A 23 23.96 -2.14 -18.72
N LEU A 24 23.08 -3.02 -18.24
CA LEU A 24 23.05 -4.43 -18.60
C LEU A 24 22.74 -4.64 -20.09
N LEU A 25 21.81 -3.89 -20.65
CA LEU A 25 21.52 -3.93 -22.09
C LEU A 25 22.73 -3.45 -22.92
N LYS A 26 23.41 -2.39 -22.49
CA LYS A 26 24.63 -1.92 -23.14
C LYS A 26 25.78 -2.93 -23.04
N GLN A 27 25.90 -3.61 -21.89
CA GLN A 27 26.87 -4.67 -21.69
C GLN A 27 26.54 -5.88 -22.57
N PHE A 28 25.29 -6.35 -22.57
CA PHE A 28 24.81 -7.44 -23.43
C PHE A 28 25.04 -7.15 -24.93
N LEU A 29 24.67 -5.93 -25.37
CA LEU A 29 24.91 -5.50 -26.77
C LEU A 29 26.39 -5.43 -27.11
N ARG A 30 27.28 -5.09 -26.18
CA ARG A 30 28.73 -5.01 -26.40
C ARG A 30 29.39 -6.40 -26.42
N GLU A 31 28.88 -7.34 -25.64
CA GLU A 31 29.40 -8.72 -25.60
C GLU A 31 28.87 -9.61 -26.73
N HIS A 32 27.70 -9.25 -27.30
CA HIS A 32 27.01 -10.03 -28.34
C HIS A 32 26.86 -9.28 -29.67
N THR A 33 27.71 -8.30 -29.94
CA THR A 33 27.65 -7.44 -31.15
C THR A 33 27.54 -8.23 -32.46
N TRP A 34 28.24 -9.35 -32.56
CA TRP A 34 28.18 -10.22 -33.74
C TRP A 34 26.85 -10.98 -33.84
N GLY A 35 26.32 -11.45 -32.74
CA GLY A 35 25.03 -12.16 -32.71
C GLY A 35 23.86 -11.24 -33.07
N VAL A 36 23.87 -10.00 -32.59
CA VAL A 36 22.83 -8.99 -32.90
C VAL A 36 22.91 -8.54 -34.36
N MET A 37 24.11 -8.39 -34.90
CA MET A 37 24.30 -8.07 -36.33
C MET A 37 23.83 -9.21 -37.24
N ILE A 38 24.12 -10.46 -36.90
CA ILE A 38 23.67 -11.63 -37.65
C ILE A 38 22.15 -11.76 -37.61
N ALA A 39 21.51 -11.57 -36.43
CA ALA A 39 20.05 -11.58 -36.29
C ALA A 39 19.38 -10.45 -37.09
N GLY A 40 19.98 -9.26 -37.12
CA GLY A 40 19.52 -8.13 -37.91
C GLY A 40 19.62 -8.40 -39.42
N LEU A 41 20.74 -8.99 -39.87
CA LEU A 41 20.91 -9.38 -41.26
C LEU A 41 19.97 -10.47 -41.72
N ILE A 42 19.68 -11.46 -40.86
CA ILE A 42 18.69 -12.51 -41.13
C ILE A 42 17.28 -11.89 -41.26
N LEU A 43 16.92 -10.96 -40.39
CA LEU A 43 15.62 -10.26 -40.44
C LEU A 43 15.47 -9.45 -41.74
N ILE A 44 16.53 -8.72 -42.15
CA ILE A 44 16.56 -8.00 -43.42
C ILE A 44 16.47 -8.96 -44.61
N ALA A 45 17.17 -10.09 -44.56
CA ALA A 45 17.12 -11.10 -45.61
C ALA A 45 15.72 -11.76 -45.72
N VAL A 46 15.04 -12.00 -44.61
CA VAL A 46 13.66 -12.53 -44.59
C VAL A 46 12.69 -11.49 -45.17
N VAL A 47 12.83 -10.22 -44.81
CA VAL A 47 11.99 -9.14 -45.36
C VAL A 47 12.25 -8.97 -46.87
N LEU A 48 13.52 -9.00 -47.33
CA LEU A 48 13.84 -8.95 -48.75
C LEU A 48 13.37 -10.20 -49.51
N PHE A 49 13.40 -11.38 -48.89
CA PHE A 49 12.89 -12.63 -49.47
C PHE A 49 11.36 -12.60 -49.65
N ILE A 50 10.65 -11.99 -48.71
CA ILE A 50 9.19 -11.78 -48.82
C ILE A 50 8.89 -10.79 -49.96
N PHE A 51 9.72 -9.76 -50.16
CA PHE A 51 9.57 -8.83 -51.29
C PHE A 51 9.87 -9.45 -52.63
N VAL A 52 10.79 -10.41 -52.70
CA VAL A 52 11.15 -11.11 -53.95
C VAL A 52 10.10 -12.13 -54.38
N ILE A 53 9.41 -12.78 -53.42
CA ILE A 53 8.32 -13.71 -53.73
C ILE A 53 7.04 -12.97 -54.16
N ALA A 54 6.84 -11.73 -53.71
CA ALA A 54 5.71 -10.91 -54.12
C ALA A 54 5.89 -10.23 -55.51
N GLY A 55 7.08 -10.37 -56.16
CA GLY A 55 7.47 -9.63 -57.36
C GLY A 55 7.46 -10.42 -58.67
N ALA A 56 6.83 -11.62 -58.79
CA ALA A 56 6.83 -12.37 -60.05
C ALA A 56 5.42 -12.67 -60.54
N SER A 57 4.88 -11.85 -61.44
CA SER A 57 3.84 -12.22 -62.41
C SER A 57 3.82 -11.27 -63.60
N PRO A 58 3.47 -11.73 -64.81
CA PRO A 58 3.87 -11.13 -66.04
C PRO A 58 2.90 -10.04 -66.58
N LYS A 59 3.47 -9.20 -67.47
CA LYS A 59 2.87 -8.07 -68.15
C LYS A 59 1.67 -8.41 -69.02
N THR A 60 0.63 -7.57 -68.95
CA THR A 60 -0.02 -7.00 -70.14
C THR A 60 -0.53 -5.59 -69.79
N ALA A 61 -0.33 -4.67 -70.71
CA ALA A 61 -0.63 -3.27 -70.57
C ALA A 61 -2.15 -3.01 -70.66
N ASP A 62 -2.67 -2.12 -69.83
CA ASP A 62 -3.45 -0.98 -70.31
C ASP A 62 -3.54 0.11 -69.22
N GLU A 63 -3.56 1.32 -69.66
CA GLU A 63 -3.61 2.54 -68.86
C GLU A 63 -4.90 2.62 -68.07
N THR A 64 -4.83 2.89 -66.77
CA THR A 64 -5.67 3.92 -66.11
C THR A 64 -5.42 3.97 -64.58
N GLN A 65 -5.21 5.20 -64.12
CA GLN A 65 -5.33 5.67 -62.73
C GLN A 65 -4.57 4.97 -61.62
N THR A 66 -3.50 5.64 -61.17
CA THR A 66 -2.87 5.43 -59.87
C THR A 66 -3.89 5.58 -58.75
N ALA A 67 -4.37 4.45 -58.22
CA ALA A 67 -4.95 4.42 -56.90
C ALA A 67 -3.80 4.58 -55.89
N GLN A 68 -3.64 5.78 -55.34
CA GLN A 68 -2.89 5.97 -54.12
C GLN A 68 -3.53 5.04 -53.07
N THR A 69 -2.79 4.08 -52.55
CA THR A 69 -3.18 3.35 -51.34
C THR A 69 -3.02 4.36 -50.21
N ASP A 70 -4.15 5.01 -49.88
CA ASP A 70 -4.30 5.90 -48.73
C ASP A 70 -4.15 5.10 -47.46
N THR A 71 -2.90 4.89 -47.03
CA THR A 71 -2.65 4.40 -45.67
C THR A 71 -2.94 5.57 -44.73
N PRO A 72 -3.90 5.43 -43.79
CA PRO A 72 -4.25 6.51 -42.89
C PRO A 72 -3.03 7.06 -42.15
N ARG A 73 -2.94 8.36 -41.98
CA ARG A 73 -1.93 9.02 -41.17
C ARG A 73 -2.43 9.12 -39.75
N TYR A 74 -1.81 8.34 -38.85
CA TYR A 74 -2.17 8.30 -37.45
C TYR A 74 -1.27 9.21 -36.62
N GLU A 75 -1.90 9.91 -35.66
CA GLU A 75 -1.24 10.68 -34.62
C GLU A 75 -1.73 10.19 -33.27
N SER A 76 -0.86 10.22 -32.26
CA SER A 76 -1.21 9.93 -30.87
C SER A 76 -1.73 11.18 -30.20
N GLY A 77 -2.69 11.03 -29.31
CA GLY A 77 -3.27 12.11 -28.55
C GLY A 77 -4.12 11.60 -27.40
N TYR A 78 -4.89 12.50 -26.83
CA TYR A 78 -5.71 12.24 -25.64
C TYR A 78 -7.14 12.71 -25.86
N ILE A 79 -8.07 12.03 -25.22
CA ILE A 79 -9.44 12.51 -25.13
C ILE A 79 -9.48 13.70 -24.17
N CYS A 80 -9.82 14.88 -24.67
CA CYS A 80 -9.97 16.10 -23.87
C CYS A 80 -11.41 16.60 -23.95
N ALA A 81 -12.05 16.83 -22.83
CA ALA A 81 -13.33 17.49 -22.74
C ALA A 81 -13.53 18.05 -21.33
N ILE A 82 -14.44 18.97 -21.20
CA ILE A 82 -14.86 19.51 -19.90
C ILE A 82 -15.56 18.42 -19.07
N THR A 83 -16.22 17.47 -19.74
CA THR A 83 -16.96 16.36 -19.12
C THR A 83 -16.08 15.14 -18.89
N THR A 84 -16.36 14.37 -17.85
CA THR A 84 -15.66 13.12 -17.52
C THR A 84 -15.92 12.00 -18.53
N GLU A 85 -17.04 12.06 -19.24
CA GLU A 85 -17.43 11.09 -20.27
C GLU A 85 -17.61 11.81 -21.61
N VAL A 86 -16.90 11.35 -22.63
CA VAL A 86 -16.89 11.93 -23.99
C VAL A 86 -17.60 10.98 -24.93
N PRO A 87 -18.61 11.41 -25.68
CA PRO A 87 -19.30 10.58 -26.64
C PRO A 87 -18.36 10.24 -27.81
N TYR A 88 -18.40 9.00 -28.27
CA TYR A 88 -17.84 8.58 -29.55
C TYR A 88 -18.95 8.02 -30.46
N TYR A 89 -18.72 8.05 -31.75
CA TYR A 89 -19.72 7.83 -32.76
C TYR A 89 -19.27 6.75 -33.77
N ASP A 90 -20.22 6.18 -34.51
CA ASP A 90 -19.95 5.32 -35.67
C ASP A 90 -19.70 6.16 -36.94
N GLU A 91 -19.57 5.50 -38.10
CA GLU A 91 -19.35 6.16 -39.39
C GLU A 91 -20.49 7.05 -39.85
N ASP A 92 -21.72 6.79 -39.39
CA ASP A 92 -22.92 7.58 -39.66
C ASP A 92 -23.15 8.68 -38.61
N LEU A 93 -22.18 8.89 -37.71
CA LEU A 93 -22.22 9.79 -36.57
C LEU A 93 -23.39 9.52 -35.61
N SER A 94 -23.85 8.28 -35.52
CA SER A 94 -24.72 7.82 -34.44
C SER A 94 -23.87 7.52 -33.19
N GLN A 95 -24.29 8.01 -32.02
CA GLN A 95 -23.54 7.80 -30.79
C GLN A 95 -23.46 6.31 -30.43
N SER A 96 -22.24 5.79 -30.32
CA SER A 96 -21.95 4.39 -30.02
C SER A 96 -21.68 4.14 -28.55
N GLY A 97 -21.30 5.18 -27.80
CA GLY A 97 -21.01 5.09 -26.38
C GLY A 97 -20.27 6.32 -25.86
N THR A 98 -19.61 6.16 -24.72
CA THR A 98 -18.75 7.19 -24.12
C THR A 98 -17.37 6.62 -23.79
N VAL A 99 -16.35 7.48 -23.78
CA VAL A 99 -14.98 7.19 -23.37
C VAL A 99 -14.55 8.18 -22.30
N ALA A 100 -13.65 7.73 -21.42
CA ALA A 100 -13.18 8.58 -20.34
C ALA A 100 -12.24 9.67 -20.84
N ARG A 101 -12.37 10.87 -20.28
CA ARG A 101 -11.39 11.95 -20.42
C ARG A 101 -10.01 11.47 -20.00
N GLY A 102 -8.97 11.92 -20.69
CA GLY A 102 -7.58 11.52 -20.45
C GLY A 102 -7.18 10.19 -21.09
N MET A 103 -8.12 9.48 -21.73
CA MET A 103 -7.78 8.25 -22.44
C MET A 103 -6.77 8.54 -23.55
N GLU A 104 -5.64 7.85 -23.55
CA GLU A 104 -4.68 7.89 -24.64
C GLU A 104 -5.25 7.15 -25.85
N VAL A 105 -5.23 7.82 -27.02
CA VAL A 105 -5.82 7.32 -28.26
C VAL A 105 -4.91 7.59 -29.44
N THR A 106 -5.16 6.88 -30.54
CA THR A 106 -4.54 7.19 -31.85
C THR A 106 -5.65 7.56 -32.82
N TYR A 107 -5.50 8.67 -33.52
CA TYR A 107 -6.52 9.13 -34.49
C TYR A 107 -5.91 9.42 -35.86
N ALA A 108 -6.70 9.19 -36.90
CA ALA A 108 -6.28 9.39 -38.28
C ALA A 108 -6.59 10.83 -38.74
N THR A 109 -5.56 11.61 -39.06
CA THR A 109 -5.69 13.03 -39.46
C THR A 109 -6.27 13.21 -40.85
N ASP A 110 -6.28 12.15 -41.67
CA ASP A 110 -6.80 12.12 -43.04
C ASP A 110 -8.09 11.31 -43.21
N LYS A 111 -8.65 10.77 -42.11
CA LYS A 111 -9.92 10.05 -42.08
C LYS A 111 -10.91 10.80 -41.17
N THR A 112 -11.65 11.69 -41.79
CA THR A 112 -12.58 12.58 -41.08
C THR A 112 -13.98 12.54 -41.69
N VAL A 113 -14.98 12.73 -40.83
CA VAL A 113 -16.35 13.02 -41.21
C VAL A 113 -16.71 14.42 -40.72
N ARG A 114 -17.43 15.20 -41.51
CA ARG A 114 -17.84 16.55 -41.12
C ARG A 114 -19.36 16.67 -41.13
N GLN A 115 -19.93 17.10 -40.01
CA GLN A 115 -21.37 17.33 -39.86
C GLN A 115 -21.58 18.58 -39.01
N ASP A 116 -22.53 19.44 -39.44
CA ASP A 116 -22.96 20.68 -38.76
C ASP A 116 -21.78 21.62 -38.38
N GLY A 117 -20.72 21.61 -39.18
CA GLY A 117 -19.52 22.45 -38.97
C GLY A 117 -18.47 21.83 -38.07
N VAL A 118 -18.73 20.69 -37.43
CA VAL A 118 -17.83 19.96 -36.59
C VAL A 118 -17.10 18.90 -37.40
N THR A 119 -15.80 18.77 -37.19
CA THR A 119 -14.95 17.70 -37.75
C THR A 119 -14.82 16.56 -36.73
N TYR A 120 -15.05 15.34 -37.20
CA TYR A 120 -14.86 14.11 -36.40
C TYR A 120 -13.73 13.31 -37.01
N TYR A 121 -12.78 12.87 -36.17
CA TYR A 121 -11.63 12.06 -36.58
C TYR A 121 -11.88 10.59 -36.27
N MET A 122 -11.54 9.71 -37.20
CA MET A 122 -11.51 8.28 -36.92
C MET A 122 -10.45 7.99 -35.87
N THR A 123 -10.88 7.54 -34.70
CA THR A 123 -10.08 7.35 -33.49
C THR A 123 -10.05 5.87 -33.14
N TYR A 124 -8.88 5.37 -32.79
CA TYR A 124 -8.67 4.01 -32.29
C TYR A 124 -8.54 4.05 -30.76
N PHE A 125 -9.38 3.27 -30.08
CA PHE A 125 -9.39 3.10 -28.64
C PHE A 125 -8.78 1.76 -28.29
N PRO A 126 -7.86 1.66 -27.30
CA PRO A 126 -7.16 0.41 -26.98
C PRO A 126 -8.08 -0.78 -26.66
N THR A 127 -9.27 -0.51 -26.11
CA THR A 127 -10.21 -1.56 -25.65
C THR A 127 -11.50 -1.66 -26.48
N LEU A 128 -11.85 -0.62 -27.25
CA LEU A 128 -13.15 -0.54 -27.95
C LEU A 128 -13.05 -0.66 -29.47
N GLY A 129 -11.85 -0.60 -30.04
CA GLY A 129 -11.62 -0.59 -31.48
C GLY A 129 -11.75 0.82 -32.08
N HIS A 130 -12.42 0.98 -33.22
CA HIS A 130 -12.54 2.26 -33.91
C HIS A 130 -13.87 2.97 -33.62
N GLY A 131 -13.83 4.30 -33.59
CA GLY A 131 -14.98 5.18 -33.55
C GLY A 131 -14.59 6.57 -34.02
N TYR A 132 -15.51 7.52 -34.00
CA TYR A 132 -15.27 8.91 -34.37
C TYR A 132 -15.42 9.81 -33.15
N VAL A 133 -14.47 10.72 -32.97
CA VAL A 133 -14.47 11.72 -31.90
C VAL A 133 -14.37 13.10 -32.52
N SER A 134 -15.12 14.07 -32.00
CA SER A 134 -15.07 15.46 -32.47
C SER A 134 -13.71 16.08 -32.23
N GLU A 135 -13.27 16.94 -33.13
CA GLU A 135 -11.98 17.65 -33.07
C GLU A 135 -11.77 18.37 -31.72
N GLU A 136 -12.82 18.96 -31.18
CA GLU A 136 -12.78 19.67 -29.89
C GLU A 136 -12.49 18.76 -28.68
N ASN A 137 -12.71 17.46 -28.82
CA ASN A 137 -12.49 16.45 -27.78
C ASN A 137 -11.19 15.65 -27.98
N LEU A 138 -10.28 16.11 -28.87
CA LEU A 138 -8.98 15.52 -29.13
C LEU A 138 -7.87 16.55 -28.93
N THR A 139 -6.79 16.16 -28.28
CA THR A 139 -5.60 17.00 -28.13
C THR A 139 -4.33 16.16 -28.17
N GLN A 140 -3.22 16.74 -28.65
CA GLN A 140 -1.89 16.18 -28.51
C GLN A 140 -1.20 16.68 -27.24
N ASN A 141 -1.76 17.71 -26.61
CA ASN A 141 -1.21 18.32 -25.42
C ASN A 141 -1.89 17.74 -24.19
N VAL A 142 -1.19 16.87 -23.48
CA VAL A 142 -1.69 16.25 -22.25
C VAL A 142 -2.13 17.29 -21.18
N HIS A 143 -1.56 18.50 -21.21
CA HIS A 143 -1.96 19.59 -20.31
C HIS A 143 -3.36 20.17 -20.60
N GLU A 144 -3.92 19.95 -21.79
CA GLU A 144 -5.29 20.35 -22.12
C GLU A 144 -6.35 19.36 -21.65
N VAL A 145 -5.92 18.17 -21.22
CA VAL A 145 -6.83 17.17 -20.63
C VAL A 145 -7.39 17.67 -19.28
N ILE A 146 -6.66 18.55 -18.60
CA ILE A 146 -7.11 19.15 -17.33
C ILE A 146 -7.81 20.47 -17.60
N ALA A 147 -9.12 20.46 -17.34
CA ALA A 147 -9.92 21.69 -17.34
C ALA A 147 -9.88 22.42 -15.99
N GLU A 148 -9.63 21.68 -14.91
CA GLU A 148 -9.64 22.22 -13.55
C GLU A 148 -8.41 23.08 -13.29
N LYS A 149 -8.64 24.32 -12.94
CA LYS A 149 -7.64 25.26 -12.40
C LYS A 149 -7.62 25.27 -10.87
N THR A 150 -8.60 24.64 -10.30
CA THR A 150 -8.87 24.59 -8.86
C THR A 150 -9.40 23.21 -8.52
N VAL A 151 -8.91 22.63 -7.45
CA VAL A 151 -9.45 21.40 -6.85
C VAL A 151 -9.71 21.61 -5.37
N TYR A 152 -10.57 20.80 -4.80
CA TYR A 152 -11.00 20.91 -3.40
C TYR A 152 -10.61 19.63 -2.66
N VAL A 153 -10.00 19.78 -1.49
CA VAL A 153 -9.59 18.64 -0.67
C VAL A 153 -10.82 17.87 -0.19
N ARG A 154 -10.92 16.61 -0.56
CA ARG A 154 -11.96 15.69 -0.08
C ARG A 154 -11.52 14.98 1.19
N THR A 155 -10.32 14.46 1.20
CA THR A 155 -9.73 13.75 2.33
C THR A 155 -8.51 14.55 2.80
N PRO A 156 -8.49 15.01 4.06
CA PRO A 156 -7.36 15.77 4.59
C PRO A 156 -6.03 15.06 4.42
N GLN A 157 -5.04 15.76 3.88
CA GLN A 157 -3.71 15.24 3.59
C GLN A 157 -2.63 16.28 3.87
N ASN A 158 -1.44 15.83 4.24
CA ASN A 158 -0.27 16.69 4.19
C ASN A 158 0.24 16.80 2.74
N LEU A 159 0.50 18.00 2.27
CA LEU A 159 1.15 18.20 0.98
C LEU A 159 2.57 17.62 1.01
N ARG A 160 3.02 17.04 -0.09
CA ARG A 160 4.43 16.66 -0.26
C ARG A 160 5.17 17.81 -0.93
N PRO A 161 6.23 18.38 -0.34
CA PRO A 161 6.98 19.49 -0.96
C PRO A 161 7.60 19.11 -2.32
N GLU A 162 7.99 17.86 -2.49
CA GLU A 162 8.48 17.27 -3.74
C GLU A 162 7.74 15.95 -4.01
N LYS A 163 7.46 15.63 -5.26
CA LYS A 163 6.67 14.47 -5.66
C LYS A 163 7.25 13.12 -5.23
N ASP A 164 8.57 13.00 -5.24
CA ASP A 164 9.29 11.77 -4.90
C ASP A 164 9.78 11.80 -3.43
N SER A 165 9.18 12.66 -2.56
CA SER A 165 9.59 12.84 -1.18
C SER A 165 8.63 12.15 -0.22
N TYR A 166 9.19 11.53 0.81
CA TYR A 166 8.43 11.09 1.99
C TYR A 166 8.30 12.21 3.04
N VAL A 167 8.90 13.38 2.82
CA VAL A 167 8.77 14.53 3.72
C VAL A 167 7.39 15.15 3.57
N LEU A 168 6.78 15.47 4.71
CA LEU A 168 5.45 16.03 4.80
C LEU A 168 5.53 17.57 4.96
N GLY A 169 4.72 18.29 4.21
CA GLY A 169 4.48 19.73 4.34
C GLY A 169 3.20 20.02 5.13
N SER A 170 2.59 21.16 4.84
CA SER A 170 1.38 21.62 5.51
C SER A 170 0.22 20.65 5.34
N LEU A 171 -0.55 20.41 6.42
CA LEU A 171 -1.83 19.72 6.34
C LEU A 171 -2.85 20.63 5.63
N VAL A 172 -3.58 20.05 4.68
CA VAL A 172 -4.73 20.68 4.04
C VAL A 172 -6.01 19.96 4.45
N GLU A 173 -6.92 20.72 5.02
CA GLU A 173 -8.17 20.20 5.56
C GLU A 173 -9.24 20.01 4.49
N GLN A 174 -10.26 19.18 4.79
CA GLN A 174 -11.40 18.94 3.92
C GLN A 174 -12.08 20.26 3.51
N GLY A 175 -12.50 20.33 2.25
CA GLY A 175 -13.12 21.52 1.67
C GLY A 175 -12.14 22.63 1.28
N THR A 176 -10.84 22.51 1.60
CA THR A 176 -9.83 23.50 1.22
C THR A 176 -9.72 23.60 -0.30
N GLU A 177 -9.78 24.84 -0.81
CA GLU A 177 -9.52 25.15 -2.21
C GLU A 177 -8.03 25.20 -2.49
N LEU A 178 -7.57 24.47 -3.49
CA LEU A 178 -6.19 24.41 -3.94
C LEU A 178 -6.08 24.92 -5.38
N GLN A 179 -5.15 25.84 -5.64
CA GLN A 179 -4.85 26.28 -6.99
C GLN A 179 -3.95 25.26 -7.69
N VAL A 180 -4.41 24.72 -8.81
CA VAL A 180 -3.65 23.78 -9.64
C VAL A 180 -2.61 24.55 -10.44
N LEU A 181 -1.34 24.19 -10.25
CA LEU A 181 -0.20 24.74 -10.99
C LEU A 181 0.23 23.81 -12.13
N ASP A 182 0.19 22.49 -11.90
CA ASP A 182 0.58 21.44 -12.83
C ASP A 182 0.04 20.09 -12.35
N TYR A 183 0.26 19.03 -13.13
CA TYR A 183 -0.09 17.67 -12.73
C TYR A 183 0.82 16.63 -13.39
N GLU A 184 0.83 15.42 -12.85
CA GLU A 184 1.56 14.29 -13.40
C GLU A 184 0.67 13.05 -13.45
N GLY A 185 0.64 12.41 -14.63
CA GLY A 185 -0.11 11.20 -14.87
C GLY A 185 -1.63 11.38 -14.89
N THR A 186 -2.28 10.47 -15.60
CA THR A 186 -3.73 10.29 -15.55
C THR A 186 -4.02 8.80 -15.68
N THR A 187 -4.85 8.29 -14.79
CA THR A 187 -5.30 6.90 -14.82
C THR A 187 -6.82 6.89 -14.91
N ASN A 188 -7.36 6.32 -15.98
CA ASN A 188 -8.81 6.26 -16.24
C ASN A 188 -9.51 7.65 -16.20
N GLY A 189 -8.82 8.70 -16.65
CA GLY A 189 -9.36 10.06 -16.67
C GLY A 189 -9.27 10.81 -15.34
N VAL A 190 -8.66 10.21 -14.30
CA VAL A 190 -8.37 10.84 -13.02
C VAL A 190 -6.89 11.20 -12.98
N VAL A 191 -6.56 12.40 -12.52
CA VAL A 191 -5.18 12.84 -12.34
C VAL A 191 -4.54 12.05 -11.20
N ASP A 192 -3.34 11.51 -11.44
CA ASP A 192 -2.63 10.73 -10.42
C ASP A 192 -2.05 11.65 -9.34
N LEU A 193 -1.44 12.77 -9.73
CA LEU A 193 -0.79 13.71 -8.81
C LEU A 193 -0.94 15.15 -9.29
N TYR A 194 -1.53 16.00 -8.47
CA TYR A 194 -1.60 17.45 -8.68
C TYR A 194 -0.42 18.16 -8.02
N LYS A 195 0.16 19.14 -8.73
CA LYS A 195 0.99 20.16 -8.16
C LYS A 195 0.14 21.37 -7.86
N VAL A 196 0.12 21.80 -6.60
CA VAL A 196 -0.80 22.83 -6.10
C VAL A 196 -0.09 23.93 -5.35
N SER A 197 -0.75 25.09 -5.22
CA SER A 197 -0.34 26.17 -4.32
C SER A 197 -1.36 26.30 -3.18
N TYR A 198 -0.84 26.39 -1.97
CA TYR A 198 -1.63 26.59 -0.76
C TYR A 198 -0.88 27.53 0.21
N GLN A 199 -1.51 28.63 0.64
CA GLN A 199 -0.94 29.62 1.57
C GLN A 199 0.48 30.14 1.22
N GLY A 200 0.80 30.17 -0.08
CA GLY A 200 2.11 30.60 -0.58
C GLY A 200 3.17 29.50 -0.65
N GLU A 201 2.86 28.28 -0.24
CA GLU A 201 3.66 27.08 -0.45
C GLU A 201 3.24 26.35 -1.74
N THR A 202 4.17 25.62 -2.32
CA THR A 202 3.92 24.73 -3.44
C THR A 202 4.14 23.30 -2.97
N GLY A 203 3.20 22.40 -3.28
CA GLY A 203 3.30 21.00 -2.91
C GLY A 203 2.53 20.11 -3.86
N TYR A 204 2.56 18.82 -3.58
CA TYR A 204 1.89 17.78 -4.36
C TYR A 204 0.84 17.06 -3.52
N ILE A 205 -0.30 16.74 -4.14
CA ILE A 205 -1.38 15.95 -3.56
C ILE A 205 -1.91 14.95 -4.59
N SER A 206 -2.19 13.73 -4.16
CA SER A 206 -2.77 12.72 -5.06
C SER A 206 -4.20 13.09 -5.45
N GLY A 207 -4.55 12.86 -6.71
CA GLY A 207 -5.89 13.09 -7.24
C GLY A 207 -6.98 12.29 -6.56
N GLN A 208 -6.63 11.17 -5.92
CA GLN A 208 -7.60 10.39 -5.13
C GLN A 208 -8.13 11.10 -3.88
N TYR A 209 -7.47 12.18 -3.43
CA TYR A 209 -7.84 12.94 -2.22
C TYR A 209 -8.54 14.26 -2.51
N VAL A 210 -8.78 14.57 -3.76
CA VAL A 210 -9.40 15.84 -4.16
C VAL A 210 -10.65 15.61 -5.00
N ALA A 211 -11.49 16.62 -5.07
CA ALA A 211 -12.67 16.69 -5.92
C ALA A 211 -12.63 17.96 -6.76
N THR A 212 -13.41 18.00 -7.83
CA THR A 212 -13.47 19.15 -8.75
C THR A 212 -14.50 20.20 -8.34
N THR A 213 -15.35 19.91 -7.36
CA THR A 213 -16.32 20.85 -6.80
C THR A 213 -16.32 20.84 -5.28
N PRO A 214 -16.66 21.97 -4.62
CA PRO A 214 -16.76 22.03 -3.16
C PRO A 214 -17.79 21.06 -2.59
N GLU A 215 -18.91 20.84 -3.30
CA GLU A 215 -19.97 19.94 -2.88
C GLU A 215 -19.47 18.49 -2.81
N ALA A 216 -18.78 18.03 -3.87
CA ALA A 216 -18.22 16.69 -3.94
C ALA A 216 -17.09 16.48 -2.90
N ALA A 217 -16.32 17.53 -2.58
CA ALA A 217 -15.30 17.47 -1.56
C ALA A 217 -15.87 17.32 -0.13
N ASN A 218 -17.07 17.83 0.09
CA ASN A 218 -17.73 17.77 1.40
C ASN A 218 -18.76 16.63 1.50
N GLU A 219 -18.89 15.80 0.46
CA GLU A 219 -19.75 14.62 0.51
C GLU A 219 -19.17 13.56 1.44
N VAL A 220 -20.00 13.03 2.35
CA VAL A 220 -19.63 11.93 3.23
C VAL A 220 -19.93 10.61 2.54
N TYR A 221 -18.91 9.76 2.36
CA TYR A 221 -19.09 8.44 1.80
C TYR A 221 -19.45 7.43 2.89
N ASP A 222 -20.74 7.21 3.08
CA ASP A 222 -21.28 6.15 3.94
C ASP A 222 -22.30 5.31 3.17
N ARG A 223 -21.81 4.54 2.18
CA ARG A 223 -22.63 3.71 1.30
C ARG A 223 -23.54 2.75 2.05
N PHE A 224 -23.11 2.26 3.20
CA PHE A 224 -23.83 1.25 3.98
C PHE A 224 -24.66 1.86 5.09
N GLY A 225 -24.52 3.16 5.37
CA GLY A 225 -25.23 3.85 6.44
C GLY A 225 -24.89 3.36 7.84
N VAL A 226 -23.66 2.89 8.07
CA VAL A 226 -23.27 2.23 9.32
C VAL A 226 -22.28 3.02 10.15
N TYR A 227 -21.51 3.93 9.55
CA TYR A 227 -20.41 4.57 10.26
C TYR A 227 -20.88 5.63 11.25
N ALA A 228 -21.94 6.37 10.93
CA ALA A 228 -22.56 7.33 11.84
C ALA A 228 -23.07 6.71 13.17
N ILE A 229 -23.37 5.40 13.16
CA ILE A 229 -23.83 4.68 14.36
C ILE A 229 -22.72 3.96 15.11
N HIS A 230 -21.51 3.91 14.53
CA HIS A 230 -20.34 3.24 15.11
C HIS A 230 -19.43 4.19 15.94
N ALA A 231 -19.95 5.33 16.42
CA ALA A 231 -19.21 6.22 17.32
C ALA A 231 -18.81 5.50 18.63
N GLY A 232 -19.79 5.07 19.31
CA GLY A 232 -19.72 4.12 20.41
C GLY A 232 -18.66 4.40 21.46
N ARG A 233 -17.88 3.36 21.73
CA ARG A 233 -16.88 3.35 22.80
C ARG A 233 -15.69 4.25 22.53
N GLY A 234 -15.24 4.35 21.25
CA GLY A 234 -14.09 5.15 20.89
C GLY A 234 -14.26 6.62 21.19
N ASP A 235 -15.39 7.19 20.84
CA ASP A 235 -15.77 8.57 21.14
C ASP A 235 -15.80 8.82 22.66
N LYS A 236 -16.39 7.89 23.41
CA LYS A 236 -16.44 7.95 24.87
C LYS A 236 -15.08 7.84 25.55
N TRP A 237 -14.12 7.14 24.97
CA TRP A 237 -12.83 6.82 25.54
C TRP A 237 -11.67 7.57 24.86
N GLY A 238 -11.96 8.56 24.04
CA GLY A 238 -10.96 9.42 23.40
C GLY A 238 -10.31 8.83 22.13
N GLY A 239 -10.90 7.79 21.54
CA GLY A 239 -10.41 7.23 20.26
C GLY A 239 -10.91 7.98 19.02
N GLY A 240 -12.00 8.72 19.16
CA GLY A 240 -12.72 9.38 18.08
C GLY A 240 -13.96 8.61 17.63
N ASP A 241 -14.63 9.11 16.62
CA ASP A 241 -15.82 8.51 16.03
C ASP A 241 -15.53 7.92 14.64
N ALA A 242 -16.40 7.02 14.18
CA ALA A 242 -16.26 6.39 12.88
C ALA A 242 -16.72 7.31 11.73
N GLU A 243 -17.60 8.28 11.99
CA GLU A 243 -18.18 9.15 10.97
C GLU A 243 -17.15 10.13 10.39
N SER A 244 -16.14 10.52 11.19
CA SER A 244 -15.10 11.47 10.78
C SER A 244 -13.96 10.85 9.95
N LEU A 245 -14.03 9.55 9.62
CA LEU A 245 -13.00 8.81 8.90
C LEU A 245 -13.31 8.73 7.40
N ASP A 246 -12.30 8.42 6.60
CA ASP A 246 -12.43 8.28 5.15
C ASP A 246 -12.79 6.85 4.74
N TYR A 247 -13.83 6.71 3.92
CA TYR A 247 -14.30 5.44 3.38
C TYR A 247 -14.47 5.46 1.85
N TYR A 248 -13.91 6.45 1.17
CA TYR A 248 -13.93 6.45 -0.29
C TYR A 248 -13.26 5.18 -0.83
N PRO A 249 -13.88 4.53 -1.83
CA PRO A 249 -13.30 3.33 -2.44
C PRO A 249 -11.92 3.59 -3.01
N ARG A 250 -11.00 2.65 -2.78
CA ARG A 250 -9.62 2.68 -3.25
C ARG A 250 -9.35 1.48 -4.15
N THR A 251 -8.51 1.66 -5.16
CA THR A 251 -7.97 0.54 -5.92
C THR A 251 -6.87 -0.10 -5.09
N LYS A 252 -7.02 -1.39 -4.77
CA LYS A 252 -5.98 -2.16 -4.09
C LYS A 252 -4.81 -2.43 -5.03
N ALA A 253 -3.60 -2.49 -4.47
CA ALA A 253 -2.40 -2.77 -5.23
C ALA A 253 -2.42 -4.19 -5.80
N ASP A 254 -1.88 -4.32 -7.02
CA ASP A 254 -1.59 -5.60 -7.67
C ASP A 254 -0.27 -5.45 -8.43
N PHE A 255 0.81 -5.94 -7.83
CA PHE A 255 2.15 -5.78 -8.37
C PHE A 255 2.60 -7.03 -9.12
N ALA A 256 2.56 -6.98 -10.44
CA ALA A 256 2.95 -8.11 -11.32
C ALA A 256 4.37 -8.64 -11.03
N ASP A 257 5.29 -7.77 -10.63
CA ASP A 257 6.68 -8.11 -10.29
C ASP A 257 6.84 -8.54 -8.80
N ASN A 258 5.77 -8.48 -8.00
CA ASN A 258 5.76 -8.82 -6.58
C ASN A 258 4.41 -9.48 -6.19
N PRO A 259 4.08 -10.67 -6.72
CA PRO A 259 2.80 -11.31 -6.45
C PRO A 259 2.73 -11.76 -4.98
N MET A 260 1.62 -11.41 -4.32
CA MET A 260 1.31 -11.89 -2.97
C MET A 260 0.75 -13.31 -3.04
N PRO A 261 1.20 -14.25 -2.18
CA PRO A 261 0.56 -15.56 -2.07
C PRO A 261 -0.90 -15.43 -1.61
N ASP A 262 -1.78 -16.21 -2.24
CA ASP A 262 -3.20 -16.27 -1.88
C ASP A 262 -3.66 -17.75 -1.86
N PRO A 263 -3.90 -18.30 -0.65
CA PRO A 263 -3.68 -17.73 0.68
C PRO A 263 -2.19 -17.64 1.08
N CYS A 264 -1.86 -16.72 1.99
CA CYS A 264 -0.53 -16.55 2.56
C CYS A 264 -0.44 -17.20 3.93
N TYR A 265 0.44 -18.17 4.07
CA TYR A 265 0.68 -18.93 5.32
C TYR A 265 2.09 -18.64 5.84
N ALA A 266 2.19 -17.81 6.87
CA ALA A 266 3.48 -17.34 7.36
C ALA A 266 3.82 -17.85 8.77
N ILE A 267 5.11 -18.05 9.02
CA ILE A 267 5.65 -18.18 10.37
C ILE A 267 6.46 -16.93 10.74
N TYR A 268 6.43 -16.58 12.02
CA TYR A 268 7.12 -15.41 12.56
C TYR A 268 8.54 -15.75 13.02
N LEU A 269 9.48 -14.84 12.70
CA LEU A 269 10.86 -14.86 13.16
C LEU A 269 11.24 -13.51 13.79
N THR A 270 11.88 -13.57 14.96
CA THR A 270 12.53 -12.39 15.54
C THR A 270 13.79 -12.02 14.77
N CYS A 271 14.33 -10.83 15.01
CA CYS A 271 15.62 -10.40 14.48
C CYS A 271 16.83 -10.82 15.35
N ASP A 272 16.62 -11.72 16.32
CA ASP A 272 17.69 -12.25 17.16
C ASP A 272 18.74 -13.00 16.32
N PRO A 273 20.05 -12.69 16.45
CA PRO A 273 21.11 -13.35 15.69
C PRO A 273 21.14 -14.88 15.85
N ALA A 274 20.70 -15.43 17.00
CA ALA A 274 20.64 -16.88 17.19
C ALA A 274 19.52 -17.52 16.36
N VAL A 275 18.35 -16.82 16.20
CA VAL A 275 17.25 -17.27 15.34
C VAL A 275 17.64 -17.13 13.87
N LEU A 276 18.16 -15.97 13.47
CA LEU A 276 18.55 -15.70 12.08
C LEU A 276 19.76 -16.55 11.65
N GLY A 277 20.66 -16.90 12.56
CA GLY A 277 21.78 -17.84 12.30
C GLY A 277 21.31 -19.26 11.94
N ASP A 278 20.13 -19.65 12.38
CA ASP A 278 19.53 -20.97 12.13
C ASP A 278 18.54 -20.94 10.94
N ILE A 279 18.53 -19.89 10.12
CA ILE A 279 17.51 -19.65 9.08
C ILE A 279 17.30 -20.84 8.14
N ASP A 280 18.33 -21.61 7.82
CA ASP A 280 18.21 -22.80 6.97
C ASP A 280 17.27 -23.86 7.57
N LYS A 281 17.26 -24.01 8.89
CA LYS A 281 16.36 -24.95 9.57
C LYS A 281 14.90 -24.53 9.43
N TYR A 282 14.62 -23.22 9.51
CA TYR A 282 13.26 -22.69 9.27
C TYR A 282 12.85 -22.81 7.81
N ILE A 283 13.76 -22.56 6.87
CA ILE A 283 13.52 -22.76 5.44
C ILE A 283 13.23 -24.24 5.12
N GLU A 284 14.01 -25.18 5.66
CA GLU A 284 13.78 -26.60 5.49
C GLU A 284 12.44 -27.04 6.09
N TYR A 285 12.10 -26.51 7.28
CA TYR A 285 10.81 -26.74 7.91
C TYR A 285 9.67 -26.23 7.00
N ALA A 286 9.72 -24.99 6.53
CA ALA A 286 8.70 -24.41 5.68
C ALA A 286 8.53 -25.18 4.37
N LYS A 287 9.65 -25.59 3.71
CA LYS A 287 9.62 -26.44 2.50
C LYS A 287 8.95 -27.79 2.70
N SER A 288 8.93 -28.30 3.91
CA SER A 288 8.31 -29.60 4.24
C SER A 288 6.85 -29.49 4.70
N THR A 289 6.27 -28.29 4.67
CA THR A 289 4.88 -27.99 5.03
C THR A 289 4.23 -27.14 3.93
N LYS A 290 3.06 -26.57 4.18
CA LYS A 290 2.38 -25.61 3.29
C LYS A 290 2.73 -24.15 3.60
N ILE A 291 3.62 -23.89 4.54
CA ILE A 291 4.12 -22.53 4.81
C ILE A 291 4.77 -21.96 3.55
N ASN A 292 4.36 -20.76 3.14
CA ASN A 292 4.83 -20.10 1.91
C ASN A 292 5.39 -18.69 2.14
N ALA A 293 5.41 -18.23 3.40
CA ALA A 293 5.89 -16.92 3.75
C ALA A 293 6.59 -16.89 5.13
N PHE A 294 7.39 -15.85 5.35
CA PHE A 294 8.01 -15.53 6.63
C PHE A 294 7.70 -14.10 7.02
N VAL A 295 7.33 -13.88 8.29
CA VAL A 295 7.34 -12.55 8.90
C VAL A 295 8.65 -12.41 9.64
N VAL A 296 9.45 -11.38 9.31
CA VAL A 296 10.75 -11.12 9.97
C VAL A 296 10.74 -9.71 10.54
N ASN A 297 11.11 -9.55 11.81
CA ASN A 297 11.16 -8.25 12.44
C ASN A 297 12.26 -7.36 11.85
N ILE A 298 11.85 -6.20 11.31
CA ILE A 298 12.74 -5.06 11.09
C ILE A 298 13.01 -4.39 12.44
N MET A 299 11.95 -4.25 13.24
CA MET A 299 11.98 -3.66 14.57
C MET A 299 10.86 -4.23 15.42
N ASP A 300 11.13 -4.50 16.71
CA ASP A 300 10.15 -4.86 17.72
C ASP A 300 10.46 -4.13 19.04
N GLY A 301 9.90 -2.93 19.21
CA GLY A 301 10.23 -2.05 20.34
C GLY A 301 11.72 -1.70 20.37
N THR A 302 12.45 -2.23 21.37
CA THR A 302 13.91 -2.04 21.49
C THR A 302 14.74 -3.14 20.82
N SER A 303 14.10 -4.11 20.17
CA SER A 303 14.79 -5.15 19.39
C SER A 303 14.93 -4.70 17.94
N ILE A 304 16.10 -4.25 17.54
CA ILE A 304 16.41 -3.63 16.27
C ILE A 304 17.04 -4.64 15.33
N GLY A 305 16.47 -4.83 14.14
CA GLY A 305 16.89 -5.84 13.18
C GLY A 305 18.31 -5.64 12.67
N TYR A 306 18.62 -4.45 12.20
CA TYR A 306 19.92 -4.11 11.62
C TYR A 306 20.22 -2.61 11.77
N ASN A 307 21.49 -2.25 11.65
CA ASN A 307 21.99 -0.88 11.78
C ASN A 307 21.72 -0.04 10.52
N SER A 308 20.43 0.20 10.21
CA SER A 308 20.00 1.06 9.12
C SER A 308 20.59 2.48 9.24
N PRO A 309 21.04 3.10 8.14
CA PRO A 309 21.45 4.51 8.15
C PRO A 309 20.31 5.46 8.54
N VAL A 310 19.06 5.06 8.42
CA VAL A 310 17.89 5.81 8.89
C VAL A 310 17.91 5.93 10.42
N TYR A 311 18.29 4.88 11.12
CA TYR A 311 18.45 4.97 12.57
C TYR A 311 19.57 5.94 12.98
N GLU A 312 20.68 6.01 12.23
CA GLU A 312 21.76 6.97 12.51
C GLU A 312 21.24 8.43 12.47
N GLU A 313 20.26 8.71 11.59
CA GLU A 313 19.65 10.03 11.44
C GLU A 313 18.56 10.28 12.49
N TYR A 314 17.64 9.31 12.69
CA TYR A 314 16.41 9.51 13.46
C TYR A 314 16.48 8.97 14.89
N SER A 315 17.22 7.90 15.14
CA SER A 315 17.35 7.27 16.46
C SER A 315 18.74 6.65 16.64
N PRO A 316 19.77 7.48 16.95
CA PRO A 316 21.14 7.01 17.13
C PRO A 316 21.28 5.89 18.17
N THR A 317 20.41 5.87 19.20
CA THR A 317 20.37 4.79 20.18
C THR A 317 19.96 3.46 19.52
N ALA A 318 18.92 3.46 18.67
CA ALA A 318 18.53 2.26 17.93
C ALA A 318 19.66 1.75 17.02
N TYR A 319 20.37 2.66 16.34
CA TYR A 319 21.53 2.31 15.53
C TYR A 319 22.61 1.56 16.33
N GLN A 320 22.92 2.03 17.55
CA GLN A 320 23.93 1.43 18.42
C GLN A 320 23.53 0.05 18.95
N TYR A 321 22.22 -0.18 19.15
CA TYR A 321 21.68 -1.42 19.71
C TYR A 321 21.13 -2.37 18.66
N ALA A 322 21.42 -2.13 17.37
CA ALA A 322 21.02 -3.04 16.30
C ALA A 322 21.65 -4.42 16.50
N ASN A 323 20.82 -5.46 16.32
CA ASN A 323 21.19 -6.85 16.55
C ASN A 323 22.14 -7.38 15.47
N ASN A 324 22.03 -6.89 14.24
CA ASN A 324 22.81 -7.35 13.09
C ASN A 324 23.33 -6.15 12.30
N THR A 325 24.36 -6.38 11.50
CA THR A 325 24.74 -5.43 10.45
C THR A 325 23.77 -5.50 9.27
N VAL A 326 23.81 -4.48 8.39
CA VAL A 326 23.05 -4.47 7.13
C VAL A 326 23.32 -5.74 6.32
N GLU A 327 24.62 -6.10 6.17
CA GLU A 327 25.04 -7.24 5.36
C GLU A 327 24.58 -8.57 5.94
N GLU A 328 24.68 -8.75 7.26
CA GLU A 328 24.24 -9.96 7.95
C GLU A 328 22.74 -10.17 7.79
N TYR A 329 21.96 -9.12 8.05
CA TYR A 329 20.50 -9.18 7.95
C TYR A 329 20.04 -9.37 6.49
N GLN A 330 20.63 -8.63 5.53
CA GLN A 330 20.35 -8.77 4.10
C GLN A 330 20.62 -10.19 3.61
N ALA A 331 21.72 -10.81 4.04
CA ALA A 331 22.06 -12.18 3.65
C ALA A 331 20.98 -13.18 4.11
N VAL A 332 20.38 -12.99 5.29
CA VAL A 332 19.28 -13.83 5.78
C VAL A 332 18.02 -13.66 4.93
N ILE A 333 17.61 -12.41 4.70
CA ILE A 333 16.40 -12.12 3.88
C ILE A 333 16.58 -12.68 2.45
N GLN A 334 17.77 -12.51 1.87
CA GLN A 334 18.05 -13.04 0.53
C GLN A 334 17.96 -14.57 0.49
N ARG A 335 18.44 -15.29 1.52
CA ARG A 335 18.34 -16.76 1.61
C ARG A 335 16.88 -17.23 1.65
N ILE A 336 16.01 -16.51 2.38
CA ILE A 336 14.56 -16.82 2.40
C ILE A 336 13.98 -16.63 1.00
N LYS A 337 14.30 -15.53 0.33
CA LYS A 337 13.83 -15.21 -1.02
C LYS A 337 14.35 -16.18 -2.08
N ASP A 338 15.61 -16.55 -2.03
CA ASP A 338 16.23 -17.53 -2.93
C ASP A 338 15.62 -18.94 -2.77
N ALA A 339 15.08 -19.23 -1.58
CA ALA A 339 14.33 -20.45 -1.32
C ALA A 339 12.88 -20.41 -1.87
N GLY A 340 12.44 -19.27 -2.40
CA GLY A 340 11.14 -19.07 -3.05
C GLY A 340 10.01 -18.62 -2.13
N PHE A 341 10.33 -18.13 -0.94
CA PHE A 341 9.32 -17.66 0.03
C PHE A 341 9.05 -16.17 -0.08
N TYR A 342 7.82 -15.79 0.20
CA TYR A 342 7.40 -14.41 0.37
C TYR A 342 7.87 -13.89 1.73
N VAL A 343 8.38 -12.66 1.79
CA VAL A 343 8.96 -12.10 3.02
C VAL A 343 8.27 -10.82 3.43
N ILE A 344 7.69 -10.84 4.63
CA ILE A 344 6.98 -9.74 5.26
C ILE A 344 7.91 -9.10 6.29
N GLY A 345 8.20 -7.82 6.13
CA GLY A 345 8.98 -7.04 7.10
C GLY A 345 8.09 -6.41 8.16
N ARG A 346 8.13 -6.92 9.40
CA ARG A 346 7.34 -6.37 10.50
C ARG A 346 8.08 -5.23 11.20
N LEU A 347 7.39 -4.09 11.35
CA LEU A 347 7.91 -2.86 11.93
C LEU A 347 6.96 -2.35 13.02
N THR A 348 7.42 -2.25 14.28
CA THR A 348 6.67 -1.54 15.33
C THR A 348 6.65 -0.04 15.05
N THR A 349 5.45 0.55 14.97
CA THR A 349 5.25 1.92 14.49
C THR A 349 5.37 2.93 15.62
N PHE A 350 4.43 2.92 16.56
CA PHE A 350 4.36 3.90 17.65
C PHE A 350 4.73 3.33 19.02
N ASN A 351 5.46 2.20 19.06
CA ASN A 351 6.11 1.69 20.26
C ASN A 351 7.62 1.71 20.02
N ASP A 352 8.31 2.76 20.51
CA ASP A 352 9.73 2.97 20.22
C ASP A 352 10.42 3.78 21.33
N SER A 353 10.87 3.05 22.37
CA SER A 353 11.54 3.68 23.51
C SER A 353 12.90 4.30 23.15
N PHE A 354 13.61 3.78 22.15
CA PHE A 354 14.89 4.35 21.74
C PHE A 354 14.70 5.70 21.03
N PHE A 355 13.71 5.79 20.16
CA PHE A 355 13.37 7.07 19.56
C PHE A 355 12.93 8.11 20.61
N CYS A 356 12.11 7.72 21.58
CA CYS A 356 11.69 8.62 22.67
C CYS A 356 12.87 9.05 23.55
N GLN A 357 13.90 8.20 23.72
CA GLN A 357 15.12 8.55 24.42
C GLN A 357 15.93 9.62 23.65
N ASP A 358 16.02 9.47 22.32
CA ASP A 358 16.78 10.39 21.47
C ASP A 358 15.99 11.69 21.20
N HIS A 359 14.66 11.63 21.24
CA HIS A 359 13.72 12.71 20.93
C HIS A 359 12.56 12.77 21.93
N PRO A 360 12.83 13.14 23.20
CA PRO A 360 11.78 13.23 24.22
C PRO A 360 10.68 14.25 23.87
N GLU A 361 10.97 15.24 23.02
CA GLU A 361 10.02 16.23 22.55
C GLU A 361 8.92 15.68 21.64
N TYR A 362 9.07 14.48 21.11
CA TYR A 362 8.06 13.78 20.29
C TYR A 362 7.43 12.60 21.02
N ALA A 363 7.86 12.31 22.25
CA ALA A 363 7.25 11.29 23.08
C ALA A 363 5.91 11.78 23.66
N ILE A 364 4.94 10.89 23.81
CA ILE A 364 3.75 11.19 24.63
C ILE A 364 4.25 11.56 26.04
N ALA A 365 3.83 12.71 26.55
CA ALA A 365 4.29 13.27 27.81
C ALA A 365 3.22 13.21 28.91
N ASP A 366 3.65 13.21 30.16
CA ASP A 366 2.78 13.44 31.31
C ASP A 366 2.50 14.94 31.53
N GLY A 367 1.68 15.28 32.51
CA GLY A 367 1.32 16.67 32.81
C GLY A 367 2.49 17.55 33.30
N SER A 368 3.66 16.98 33.60
CA SER A 368 4.89 17.73 33.88
C SER A 368 5.73 17.99 32.61
N GLY A 369 5.39 17.35 31.50
CA GLY A 369 6.10 17.44 30.24
C GLY A 369 7.22 16.43 30.07
N ASP A 370 7.33 15.46 30.97
CA ASP A 370 8.28 14.36 30.87
C ASP A 370 7.68 13.19 30.06
N PRO A 371 8.49 12.42 29.31
CA PRO A 371 7.98 11.26 28.57
C PRO A 371 7.25 10.27 29.48
N LEU A 372 6.01 9.93 29.11
CA LEU A 372 5.15 9.04 29.87
C LEU A 372 5.48 7.55 29.59
N TYR A 373 5.84 6.82 30.66
CA TYR A 373 6.00 5.37 30.59
C TYR A 373 4.66 4.66 30.81
N VAL A 374 4.08 4.09 29.75
CA VAL A 374 2.77 3.40 29.78
C VAL A 374 2.79 2.17 28.88
N ALA A 375 1.99 1.15 29.21
CA ALA A 375 1.97 -0.11 28.46
C ALA A 375 3.39 -0.70 28.24
N ALA A 376 4.21 -0.67 29.29
CA ALA A 376 5.58 -1.20 29.35
C ALA A 376 6.58 -0.57 28.35
N SER A 377 6.32 0.65 27.84
CA SER A 377 7.21 1.33 26.89
C SER A 377 7.08 2.87 27.01
N TYR A 378 7.98 3.58 26.33
CA TYR A 378 7.77 4.96 25.90
C TYR A 378 7.26 4.95 24.46
N TRP A 379 6.34 5.88 24.14
CA TRP A 379 5.63 5.92 22.87
C TRP A 379 5.83 7.27 22.20
N PRO A 380 6.42 7.32 20.98
CA PRO A 380 6.34 8.52 20.18
C PRO A 380 4.89 8.81 19.80
N SER A 381 4.55 10.09 19.73
CA SER A 381 3.18 10.48 19.41
C SER A 381 2.80 10.12 17.97
N ALA A 382 1.68 9.40 17.80
CA ALA A 382 1.11 9.14 16.50
C ALA A 382 0.51 10.38 15.80
N PHE A 383 0.37 11.52 16.50
CA PHE A 383 0.01 12.79 15.87
C PHE A 383 1.20 13.49 15.22
N CYS A 384 2.44 13.11 15.57
CA CYS A 384 3.64 13.80 15.11
C CYS A 384 4.06 13.34 13.71
N ARG A 385 4.09 14.27 12.74
CA ARG A 385 4.48 13.98 11.34
C ARG A 385 5.95 13.62 11.20
N TYR A 386 6.84 14.10 12.05
CA TYR A 386 8.25 13.71 12.06
C TYR A 386 8.43 12.21 12.40
N VAL A 387 7.58 11.68 13.29
CA VAL A 387 7.54 10.24 13.58
C VAL A 387 7.05 9.44 12.35
N TRP A 388 6.06 9.96 11.61
CA TRP A 388 5.59 9.32 10.38
C TRP A 388 6.70 9.25 9.32
N GLU A 389 7.41 10.37 9.09
CA GLU A 389 8.56 10.44 8.18
C GLU A 389 9.63 9.42 8.55
N TYR A 390 9.97 9.31 9.83
CA TYR A 390 10.93 8.35 10.34
C TYR A 390 10.52 6.91 10.03
N LYS A 391 9.28 6.52 10.37
CA LYS A 391 8.81 5.14 10.16
C LYS A 391 8.70 4.77 8.69
N VAL A 392 8.28 5.71 7.85
CA VAL A 392 8.24 5.47 6.40
C VAL A 392 9.64 5.47 5.78
N ALA A 393 10.56 6.33 6.22
CA ALA A 393 11.96 6.26 5.80
C ALA A 393 12.61 4.92 6.12
N LEU A 394 12.35 4.38 7.31
CA LEU A 394 12.84 3.06 7.72
C LEU A 394 12.22 1.93 6.87
N ALA A 395 10.92 2.02 6.57
CA ALA A 395 10.26 1.07 5.69
C ALA A 395 10.83 1.11 4.26
N ILE A 396 11.11 2.30 3.73
CA ILE A 396 11.77 2.48 2.41
C ILE A 396 13.16 1.84 2.41
N ASP A 397 13.98 2.12 3.43
CA ASP A 397 15.31 1.52 3.54
C ASP A 397 15.25 -0.01 3.61
N ALA A 398 14.32 -0.55 4.39
CA ALA A 398 14.10 -1.99 4.48
C ALA A 398 13.71 -2.61 3.12
N VAL A 399 12.85 -1.94 2.35
CA VAL A 399 12.46 -2.40 1.00
C VAL A 399 13.64 -2.31 0.02
N GLU A 400 14.31 -1.17 -0.03
CA GLU A 400 15.41 -0.95 -1.00
C GLU A 400 16.65 -1.80 -0.69
N THR A 401 16.95 -1.99 0.60
CA THR A 401 18.19 -2.66 1.05
C THR A 401 17.98 -4.16 1.21
N MET A 402 16.88 -4.60 1.82
CA MET A 402 16.62 -6.01 2.10
C MET A 402 15.74 -6.68 1.05
N GLY A 403 14.89 -5.91 0.38
CA GLY A 403 13.98 -6.40 -0.66
C GLY A 403 12.76 -7.14 -0.11
N PHE A 404 12.18 -6.69 0.98
CA PHE A 404 10.90 -7.20 1.48
C PHE A 404 9.80 -7.10 0.43
N ASN A 405 8.89 -8.06 0.43
CA ASN A 405 7.74 -8.08 -0.46
C ASN A 405 6.58 -7.23 0.08
N GLU A 406 6.51 -7.11 1.40
CA GLU A 406 5.46 -6.42 2.16
C GLU A 406 6.07 -5.78 3.41
N ILE A 407 5.58 -4.59 3.77
CA ILE A 407 5.84 -3.98 5.07
C ILE A 407 4.59 -4.07 5.92
N GLN A 408 4.72 -4.67 7.09
CA GLN A 408 3.65 -4.81 8.07
C GLN A 408 3.89 -3.87 9.25
N PHE A 409 3.00 -2.91 9.43
CA PHE A 409 3.01 -1.97 10.55
C PHE A 409 2.27 -2.57 11.75
N ASP A 410 3.00 -2.96 12.77
CA ASP A 410 2.45 -3.31 14.08
C ASP A 410 2.54 -2.12 15.03
N TYR A 411 1.80 -2.17 16.15
CA TYR A 411 1.68 -1.03 17.07
C TYR A 411 1.29 0.27 16.35
N VAL A 412 0.55 0.17 15.25
CA VAL A 412 -0.05 1.29 14.52
C VAL A 412 -1.30 1.74 15.26
N ARG A 413 -1.06 2.28 16.46
CA ARG A 413 -2.07 2.68 17.45
C ARG A 413 -1.47 3.55 18.55
N PHE A 414 -2.33 4.20 19.32
CA PHE A 414 -1.93 4.81 20.59
C PHE A 414 -1.75 3.74 21.68
N PRO A 415 -1.01 4.03 22.77
CA PRO A 415 -0.89 3.11 23.87
C PRO A 415 -2.24 2.86 24.54
N ASP A 416 -2.46 1.63 24.99
CA ASP A 416 -3.51 1.31 25.92
C ASP A 416 -3.14 1.75 27.35
N GLY A 417 -4.15 1.89 28.24
CA GLY A 417 -3.92 2.29 29.64
C GLY A 417 -3.79 3.79 29.89
N THR A 418 -4.03 4.63 28.88
CA THR A 418 -3.97 6.12 29.02
C THR A 418 -5.23 6.74 29.59
N GLY A 419 -6.34 5.99 29.70
CA GLY A 419 -7.66 6.55 29.98
C GLY A 419 -7.81 7.26 31.33
N ASP A 420 -7.00 6.97 32.35
CA ASP A 420 -7.04 7.68 33.62
C ASP A 420 -6.27 9.01 33.52
N TYR A 421 -5.10 9.03 32.87
CA TYR A 421 -4.35 10.25 32.56
C TYR A 421 -5.17 11.23 31.71
N GLU A 422 -5.89 10.72 30.69
CA GLU A 422 -6.76 11.55 29.83
C GLU A 422 -7.90 12.19 30.63
N LYS A 423 -8.54 11.46 31.53
CA LYS A 423 -9.63 11.99 32.40
C LYS A 423 -9.12 13.06 33.38
N GLU A 424 -7.92 12.90 33.88
CA GLU A 424 -7.28 13.83 34.82
C GLU A 424 -6.68 15.03 34.09
N GLY A 425 -6.51 14.98 32.77
CA GLY A 425 -5.83 15.99 31.97
C GLY A 425 -4.33 16.01 32.23
N ASP A 426 -3.76 14.86 32.61
CA ASP A 426 -2.36 14.66 32.97
C ASP A 426 -1.59 13.91 31.87
N ILE A 427 -1.91 14.22 30.61
CA ILE A 427 -1.25 13.64 29.44
C ILE A 427 -1.25 14.64 28.28
N ASP A 428 -0.12 14.74 27.59
CA ASP A 428 0.02 15.48 26.35
C ASP A 428 0.41 14.52 25.21
N PHE A 429 -0.45 14.40 24.22
CA PHE A 429 -0.20 13.63 23.01
C PHE A 429 0.48 14.44 21.91
N HIS A 430 0.82 15.68 22.12
CA HIS A 430 1.37 16.62 21.11
C HIS A 430 0.52 16.68 19.84
N ASN A 431 -0.81 16.81 20.01
CA ASN A 431 -1.77 16.89 18.92
C ASN A 431 -1.83 18.30 18.32
N GLU A 432 -0.95 18.58 17.37
CA GLU A 432 -0.86 19.90 16.72
C GLU A 432 -1.96 20.15 15.68
N TYR A 433 -2.65 19.08 15.23
CA TYR A 433 -3.58 19.13 14.11
C TYR A 433 -5.05 19.00 14.52
N ASP A 434 -5.34 18.93 15.80
CA ASP A 434 -6.71 18.74 16.35
C ASP A 434 -7.41 17.50 15.77
N GLU A 435 -6.64 16.44 15.54
CA GLU A 435 -7.12 15.17 15.00
C GLU A 435 -7.60 14.23 16.11
N THR A 436 -8.58 13.38 15.82
CA THR A 436 -8.85 12.22 16.67
C THR A 436 -7.75 11.16 16.50
N LYS A 437 -7.60 10.28 17.50
CA LYS A 437 -6.63 9.17 17.42
C LYS A 437 -6.87 8.31 16.17
N ALA A 438 -8.13 8.02 15.85
CA ALA A 438 -8.47 7.22 14.67
C ALA A 438 -8.15 7.93 13.35
N GLN A 439 -8.35 9.25 13.28
CA GLN A 439 -7.93 10.04 12.11
C GLN A 439 -6.42 9.98 11.90
N ALA A 440 -5.64 10.16 12.96
CA ALA A 440 -4.18 10.09 12.89
C ALA A 440 -3.70 8.71 12.39
N ILE A 441 -4.25 7.62 12.93
CA ILE A 441 -3.90 6.26 12.51
C ILE A 441 -4.27 6.00 11.04
N GLN A 442 -5.48 6.37 10.63
CA GLN A 442 -5.91 6.19 9.25
C GLN A 442 -5.04 7.02 8.28
N ARG A 443 -4.78 8.29 8.60
CA ARG A 443 -3.97 9.20 7.78
C ARG A 443 -2.51 8.75 7.69
N PHE A 444 -1.93 8.23 8.78
CA PHE A 444 -0.62 7.60 8.73
C PHE A 444 -0.58 6.43 7.74
N LEU A 445 -1.57 5.54 7.81
CA LEU A 445 -1.64 4.39 6.89
C LEU A 445 -1.86 4.83 5.43
N MET A 446 -2.68 5.87 5.18
CA MET A 446 -2.83 6.45 3.84
C MET A 446 -1.48 6.94 3.31
N TYR A 447 -0.77 7.74 4.10
CA TYR A 447 0.54 8.26 3.74
C TYR A 447 1.56 7.13 3.50
N ALA A 448 1.65 6.17 4.42
CA ALA A 448 2.59 5.06 4.30
C ALA A 448 2.30 4.17 3.08
N THR A 449 1.01 3.88 2.83
CA THR A 449 0.57 3.06 1.70
C THR A 449 0.88 3.76 0.37
N ASP A 450 0.54 5.04 0.23
CA ASP A 450 0.79 5.80 -0.99
C ASP A 450 2.29 5.85 -1.33
N ILE A 451 3.15 6.07 -0.32
CA ILE A 451 4.59 6.11 -0.54
C ILE A 451 5.14 4.71 -0.87
N LEU A 452 4.78 3.68 -0.12
CA LEU A 452 5.33 2.34 -0.30
C LEU A 452 4.85 1.66 -1.59
N HIS A 453 3.65 1.99 -2.06
CA HIS A 453 3.19 1.55 -3.39
C HIS A 453 4.07 2.08 -4.53
N GLU A 454 4.68 3.27 -4.40
CA GLU A 454 5.66 3.76 -5.37
C GLU A 454 6.92 2.87 -5.46
N TYR A 455 7.20 2.10 -4.40
CA TYR A 455 8.29 1.10 -4.32
C TYR A 455 7.85 -0.31 -4.74
N GLY A 456 6.57 -0.51 -5.06
CA GLY A 456 6.03 -1.78 -5.55
C GLY A 456 5.90 -2.85 -4.47
N VAL A 457 5.64 -2.47 -3.22
CA VAL A 457 5.45 -3.37 -2.08
C VAL A 457 4.11 -3.15 -1.40
N TYR A 458 3.55 -4.22 -0.86
CA TYR A 458 2.29 -4.20 -0.14
C TYR A 458 2.45 -3.64 1.28
N VAL A 459 1.36 -3.12 1.82
CA VAL A 459 1.29 -2.58 3.18
C VAL A 459 0.27 -3.35 4.00
N GLY A 460 0.74 -3.96 5.10
CA GLY A 460 -0.08 -4.62 6.11
C GLY A 460 -0.20 -3.77 7.38
N ALA A 461 -1.31 -3.92 8.09
CA ALA A 461 -1.53 -3.29 9.38
C ALA A 461 -2.02 -4.31 10.42
N ASP A 462 -1.30 -4.41 11.55
CA ASP A 462 -1.69 -5.24 12.68
C ASP A 462 -2.68 -4.49 13.57
N VAL A 463 -3.76 -5.15 13.94
CA VAL A 463 -4.81 -4.58 14.77
C VAL A 463 -5.17 -5.52 15.91
N PHE A 464 -5.52 -4.97 17.07
CA PHE A 464 -6.02 -5.78 18.18
C PHE A 464 -7.28 -6.56 17.81
N GLY A 465 -7.47 -7.74 18.40
CA GLY A 465 -8.67 -8.54 18.21
C GLY A 465 -9.96 -7.77 18.53
N GLU A 466 -9.92 -6.83 19.48
CA GLU A 466 -11.02 -5.93 19.82
C GLU A 466 -11.55 -5.12 18.64
N THR A 467 -10.71 -4.85 17.63
CA THR A 467 -11.05 -4.02 16.46
C THR A 467 -12.15 -4.64 15.58
N SER A 468 -12.42 -5.95 15.71
CA SER A 468 -13.57 -6.59 15.08
C SER A 468 -14.93 -6.07 15.60
N GLY A 469 -14.93 -5.32 16.70
CA GLY A 469 -16.10 -4.64 17.25
C GLY A 469 -16.66 -3.56 16.32
N ASN A 470 -17.88 -3.12 16.61
CA ASN A 470 -18.59 -2.08 15.84
C ASN A 470 -18.38 -0.67 16.41
N TYR A 471 -17.19 -0.35 16.88
CA TYR A 471 -16.83 0.94 17.47
C TYR A 471 -15.35 1.24 17.25
N VAL A 472 -15.00 2.52 17.32
CA VAL A 472 -13.61 2.96 17.34
C VAL A 472 -13.01 2.64 18.71
N THR A 473 -11.84 2.02 18.73
CA THR A 473 -11.15 1.66 19.98
C THR A 473 -10.53 2.88 20.65
N ALA A 474 -10.32 2.83 21.97
CA ALA A 474 -9.72 3.93 22.73
C ALA A 474 -8.31 4.33 22.26
N TYR A 475 -7.63 3.46 21.54
CA TYR A 475 -6.28 3.66 20.99
C TYR A 475 -6.27 3.96 19.47
N GLY A 476 -7.44 4.30 18.91
CA GLY A 476 -7.57 4.84 17.54
C GLY A 476 -7.66 3.80 16.43
N GLN A 477 -7.82 2.52 16.71
CA GLN A 477 -8.02 1.52 15.67
C GLN A 477 -9.53 1.32 15.38
N TYR A 478 -9.87 1.29 14.10
CA TYR A 478 -11.21 0.96 13.61
C TYR A 478 -11.10 0.13 12.33
N TRP A 479 -11.62 -1.10 12.35
CA TRP A 479 -11.42 -2.08 11.28
C TRP A 479 -11.78 -1.57 9.88
N PRO A 480 -12.99 -1.04 9.60
CA PRO A 480 -13.33 -0.60 8.25
C PRO A 480 -12.43 0.51 7.72
N ALA A 481 -12.02 1.46 8.57
CA ALA A 481 -11.17 2.57 8.18
C ALA A 481 -9.73 2.13 7.83
N ILE A 482 -9.19 1.18 8.59
CA ILE A 482 -7.85 0.60 8.34
C ILE A 482 -7.89 -0.33 7.11
N SER A 483 -8.89 -1.22 7.06
CA SER A 483 -9.06 -2.17 5.97
C SER A 483 -9.31 -1.49 4.62
N ASN A 484 -9.99 -0.33 4.60
CA ASN A 484 -10.21 0.44 3.37
C ASN A 484 -8.90 0.99 2.77
N VAL A 485 -7.87 1.20 3.59
CA VAL A 485 -6.60 1.83 3.20
C VAL A 485 -5.51 0.78 2.93
N ALA A 486 -5.19 -0.06 3.90
CA ALA A 486 -4.12 -1.05 3.79
C ALA A 486 -4.43 -2.15 2.77
N ASP A 487 -3.40 -2.84 2.27
CA ASP A 487 -3.57 -4.01 1.38
C ASP A 487 -3.90 -5.26 2.19
N VAL A 488 -3.33 -5.37 3.40
CA VAL A 488 -3.55 -6.48 4.34
C VAL A 488 -3.95 -5.93 5.70
N ILE A 489 -4.98 -6.51 6.31
CA ILE A 489 -5.35 -6.25 7.70
C ILE A 489 -5.20 -7.53 8.52
N SER A 490 -4.51 -7.42 9.66
CA SER A 490 -4.14 -8.57 10.46
C SER A 490 -4.62 -8.42 11.90
N GLY A 491 -5.77 -9.01 12.20
CA GLY A 491 -6.26 -9.10 13.56
C GLY A 491 -5.39 -10.01 14.43
N MET A 492 -5.30 -9.71 15.72
CA MET A 492 -4.54 -10.47 16.73
C MET A 492 -5.49 -11.06 17.79
N PRO A 493 -6.38 -12.01 17.45
CA PRO A 493 -7.38 -12.57 18.37
C PRO A 493 -6.85 -13.78 19.14
N TYR A 494 -5.63 -13.70 19.71
CA TYR A 494 -5.07 -14.82 20.46
C TYR A 494 -6.02 -15.26 21.58
N PRO A 495 -6.45 -16.54 21.64
CA PRO A 495 -7.43 -17.00 22.63
C PRO A 495 -7.07 -16.70 24.08
N ASP A 496 -5.78 -16.74 24.44
CA ASP A 496 -5.33 -16.45 25.81
C ASP A 496 -5.26 -14.94 26.17
N HIS A 497 -5.50 -14.06 25.19
CA HIS A 497 -5.65 -12.61 25.41
C HIS A 497 -7.10 -12.18 25.70
N PHE A 498 -8.07 -13.02 25.37
CA PHE A 498 -9.47 -12.73 25.71
C PHE A 498 -9.73 -12.88 27.22
N SER A 499 -10.70 -12.12 27.72
CA SER A 499 -11.08 -12.16 29.12
C SER A 499 -11.84 -13.45 29.47
N GLN A 500 -11.50 -14.06 30.61
CA GLN A 500 -12.26 -15.14 31.16
C GLN A 500 -13.68 -14.66 31.55
N ASN A 501 -14.70 -15.45 31.22
CA ASN A 501 -16.08 -15.19 31.60
C ASN A 501 -16.61 -16.31 32.51
N GLY A 502 -16.71 -16.04 33.80
CA GLY A 502 -17.08 -17.07 34.80
C GLY A 502 -16.07 -18.22 34.79
N THR A 503 -16.53 -19.43 34.43
CA THR A 503 -15.68 -20.62 34.28
C THR A 503 -15.18 -20.82 32.84
N TYR A 504 -15.68 -20.07 31.86
CA TYR A 504 -15.27 -20.17 30.46
C TYR A 504 -13.95 -19.46 30.26
N ARG A 505 -12.98 -20.19 29.72
CA ARG A 505 -11.64 -19.70 29.41
C ARG A 505 -11.40 -19.83 27.90
N PRO A 506 -11.32 -18.73 27.16
CA PRO A 506 -11.17 -18.75 25.70
C PRO A 506 -10.03 -19.65 25.20
N TRP A 507 -8.91 -19.70 25.90
CA TRP A 507 -7.75 -20.53 25.52
C TRP A 507 -7.93 -22.05 25.74
N GLU A 508 -9.01 -22.47 26.39
CA GLU A 508 -9.44 -23.87 26.46
C GLU A 508 -10.43 -24.23 25.33
N HIS A 509 -10.89 -23.20 24.56
CA HIS A 509 -11.91 -23.31 23.52
C HIS A 509 -11.50 -22.48 22.28
N PRO A 510 -10.33 -22.79 21.64
CA PRO A 510 -9.81 -21.95 20.56
C PRO A 510 -10.75 -21.87 19.35
N TYR A 511 -11.39 -22.98 18.97
CA TYR A 511 -12.31 -23.00 17.84
C TYR A 511 -13.49 -22.05 18.03
N GLU A 512 -14.23 -22.20 19.13
CA GLU A 512 -15.41 -21.37 19.42
C GLU A 512 -15.02 -19.90 19.57
N THR A 513 -13.90 -19.63 20.25
CA THR A 513 -13.39 -18.25 20.42
C THR A 513 -13.06 -17.61 19.06
N MET A 514 -12.42 -18.36 18.19
CA MET A 514 -12.06 -17.86 16.86
C MET A 514 -13.27 -17.75 15.93
N VAL A 515 -14.28 -18.63 16.02
CA VAL A 515 -15.54 -18.50 15.26
C VAL A 515 -16.24 -17.20 15.61
N ASP A 516 -16.44 -16.92 16.91
CA ASP A 516 -17.12 -15.70 17.38
C ASP A 516 -16.39 -14.43 16.93
N TRP A 517 -15.05 -14.44 17.01
CA TRP A 517 -14.23 -13.33 16.56
C TRP A 517 -14.28 -13.17 15.04
N ALA A 518 -14.10 -14.25 14.29
CA ALA A 518 -14.04 -14.24 12.83
C ALA A 518 -15.39 -13.82 12.21
N GLU A 519 -16.53 -14.21 12.79
CA GLU A 519 -17.85 -13.72 12.39
C GLU A 519 -17.92 -12.19 12.48
N SER A 520 -17.44 -11.63 13.59
CA SER A 520 -17.40 -10.18 13.79
C SER A 520 -16.48 -9.48 12.81
N ALA A 521 -15.29 -10.02 12.57
CA ALA A 521 -14.31 -9.47 11.63
C ALA A 521 -14.81 -9.56 10.17
N ALA A 522 -15.41 -10.70 9.77
CA ALA A 522 -16.02 -10.85 8.45
C ALA A 522 -17.15 -9.85 8.20
N LYS A 523 -17.93 -9.56 9.26
CA LYS A 523 -18.94 -8.50 9.19
C LYS A 523 -18.30 -7.12 8.94
N ARG A 524 -17.20 -6.77 9.65
CA ARG A 524 -16.49 -5.50 9.41
C ARG A 524 -15.91 -5.45 7.98
N GLN A 525 -15.38 -6.57 7.48
CA GLN A 525 -14.93 -6.66 6.09
C GLN A 525 -16.05 -6.38 5.09
N SER A 526 -17.25 -6.94 5.33
CA SER A 526 -18.41 -6.72 4.45
C SER A 526 -18.94 -5.28 4.47
N GLU A 527 -18.62 -4.50 5.48
CA GLU A 527 -18.97 -3.09 5.63
C GLU A 527 -17.92 -2.15 5.02
N THR A 528 -16.75 -2.68 4.63
CA THR A 528 -15.64 -1.89 4.08
C THR A 528 -15.79 -1.74 2.57
N PRO A 529 -15.72 -0.52 2.01
CA PRO A 529 -15.90 -0.28 0.57
C PRO A 529 -14.84 -0.95 -0.31
N SER A 530 -13.58 -0.91 0.12
CA SER A 530 -12.44 -1.58 -0.53
C SER A 530 -11.67 -2.40 0.52
N PRO A 531 -12.18 -3.59 0.88
CA PRO A 531 -11.60 -4.35 1.98
C PRO A 531 -10.20 -4.87 1.64
N ALA A 532 -9.31 -4.79 2.62
CA ALA A 532 -7.99 -5.42 2.61
C ALA A 532 -8.12 -6.95 2.63
N ILE A 533 -7.06 -7.65 2.27
CA ILE A 533 -6.95 -9.09 2.54
C ILE A 533 -6.86 -9.27 4.07
N ALA A 534 -7.79 -10.05 4.65
CA ALA A 534 -7.74 -10.39 6.07
C ALA A 534 -6.80 -11.58 6.28
N ARG A 535 -5.61 -11.32 6.85
CA ARG A 535 -4.59 -12.32 7.19
C ARG A 535 -4.37 -12.29 8.69
N THR A 536 -4.96 -13.23 9.39
CA THR A 536 -5.08 -13.21 10.85
C THR A 536 -3.83 -13.78 11.53
N TRP A 537 -3.39 -13.16 12.63
CA TRP A 537 -2.44 -13.76 13.54
C TRP A 537 -3.10 -14.88 14.35
N ILE A 538 -2.50 -16.05 14.39
CA ILE A 538 -2.95 -17.21 15.17
C ILE A 538 -1.97 -17.51 16.30
N GLN A 539 -2.48 -18.09 17.40
CA GLN A 539 -1.68 -18.48 18.56
C GLN A 539 -0.88 -19.76 18.25
N ALA A 540 0.44 -19.67 18.22
CA ALA A 540 1.34 -20.80 17.96
C ALA A 540 2.28 -21.08 19.15
N TYR A 541 1.80 -20.88 20.38
CA TYR A 541 2.51 -21.03 21.63
C TYR A 541 1.58 -21.51 22.75
N ASP A 542 2.12 -22.10 23.81
CA ASP A 542 1.33 -22.57 24.95
C ASP A 542 0.70 -21.39 25.72
N ALA A 543 -0.55 -21.56 26.19
CA ALA A 543 -1.29 -20.51 26.85
C ALA A 543 -0.51 -19.93 28.05
N ILE A 544 -0.42 -18.59 28.12
CA ILE A 544 0.31 -17.87 29.18
C ILE A 544 -0.52 -17.61 30.43
N ARG A 545 -1.79 -18.09 30.44
CA ARG A 545 -2.72 -17.96 31.57
C ARG A 545 -3.06 -19.31 32.17
N PRO A 546 -3.31 -19.39 33.50
CA PRO A 546 -3.73 -20.63 34.12
C PRO A 546 -5.03 -21.21 33.50
N PRO A 547 -5.06 -22.54 33.28
CA PRO A 547 -4.13 -23.57 33.75
C PRO A 547 -2.89 -23.81 32.91
N TYR A 548 -2.48 -22.86 32.04
CA TYR A 548 -1.28 -22.96 31.17
C TYR A 548 -1.34 -24.17 30.23
N ASN A 549 -2.46 -24.27 29.51
CA ASN A 549 -2.71 -25.38 28.60
C ASN A 549 -1.62 -25.47 27.52
N SER A 550 -1.21 -26.69 27.22
CA SER A 550 -0.44 -26.95 26.00
C SER A 550 -1.29 -26.63 24.78
N TYR A 551 -0.70 -25.95 23.82
CA TYR A 551 -1.35 -25.50 22.59
C TYR A 551 -0.66 -26.18 21.41
N GLY A 552 -1.27 -27.25 20.91
CA GLY A 552 -0.68 -28.13 19.91
C GLY A 552 -1.25 -27.96 18.51
N ALA A 553 -1.00 -28.94 17.67
CA ALA A 553 -1.44 -28.91 16.26
C ALA A 553 -2.98 -28.88 16.14
N GLN A 554 -3.72 -29.48 17.07
CA GLN A 554 -5.18 -29.51 17.03
C GLN A 554 -5.75 -28.10 17.27
N GLU A 555 -5.25 -27.39 18.28
CA GLU A 555 -5.69 -26.04 18.63
C GLU A 555 -5.40 -25.06 17.49
N VAL A 556 -4.21 -25.14 16.87
CA VAL A 556 -3.85 -24.34 15.70
C VAL A 556 -4.73 -24.68 14.49
N ALA A 557 -4.99 -25.96 14.22
CA ALA A 557 -5.89 -26.37 13.15
C ALA A 557 -7.33 -25.88 13.39
N ASP A 558 -7.78 -25.85 14.64
CA ASP A 558 -9.09 -25.35 15.04
C ASP A 558 -9.22 -23.84 14.80
N GLU A 559 -8.18 -23.04 15.08
CA GLU A 559 -8.16 -21.61 14.73
C GLU A 559 -8.23 -21.40 13.21
N ILE A 560 -7.39 -22.10 12.44
CA ILE A 560 -7.35 -21.97 10.97
C ILE A 560 -8.70 -22.35 10.36
N ARG A 561 -9.31 -23.44 10.84
CA ARG A 561 -10.63 -23.89 10.39
C ARG A 561 -11.70 -22.85 10.68
N ALA A 562 -11.72 -22.29 11.89
CA ALA A 562 -12.69 -21.26 12.30
C ALA A 562 -12.60 -20.02 11.39
N LEU A 563 -11.39 -19.54 11.06
CA LEU A 563 -11.19 -18.43 10.13
C LEU A 563 -11.76 -18.74 8.75
N SER A 564 -11.42 -19.90 8.19
CA SER A 564 -11.84 -20.31 6.85
C SER A 564 -13.38 -20.46 6.77
N GLU A 565 -14.02 -21.08 7.75
CA GLU A 565 -15.48 -21.28 7.82
C GLU A 565 -16.25 -19.96 7.89
N GLN A 566 -15.64 -18.89 8.43
CA GLN A 566 -16.22 -17.55 8.47
C GLN A 566 -15.82 -16.67 7.27
N GLY A 567 -15.10 -17.22 6.28
CA GLY A 567 -14.74 -16.52 5.04
C GLY A 567 -13.53 -15.61 5.15
N LEU A 568 -12.72 -15.70 6.21
CA LEU A 568 -11.43 -15.02 6.32
C LEU A 568 -10.34 -15.91 5.70
N THR A 569 -10.22 -15.90 4.38
CA THR A 569 -9.42 -16.86 3.61
C THR A 569 -8.06 -16.34 3.16
N GLY A 570 -7.65 -15.14 3.52
CA GLY A 570 -6.36 -14.54 3.12
C GLY A 570 -5.13 -15.22 3.74
N GLY A 571 -5.32 -16.28 4.51
CA GLY A 571 -4.27 -17.02 5.20
C GLY A 571 -4.08 -16.59 6.65
N PHE A 572 -2.91 -16.89 7.20
CA PHE A 572 -2.57 -16.58 8.60
C PHE A 572 -1.09 -16.29 8.77
N MET A 573 -0.76 -15.72 9.93
CA MET A 573 0.61 -15.62 10.45
C MET A 573 0.66 -16.26 11.84
N ALA A 574 1.55 -17.23 12.02
CA ALA A 574 1.67 -18.00 13.26
C ALA A 574 2.60 -17.29 14.26
N TRP A 575 2.02 -16.71 15.32
CA TRP A 575 2.76 -16.01 16.35
C TRP A 575 3.39 -16.95 17.35
N ASN A 576 4.71 -16.95 17.41
CA ASN A 576 5.50 -17.63 18.43
C ASN A 576 6.76 -16.80 18.75
N ALA A 577 6.67 -15.96 19.77
CA ALA A 577 7.76 -15.03 20.15
C ALA A 577 9.10 -15.72 20.42
N SER A 578 9.08 -16.99 20.85
CA SER A 578 10.31 -17.76 21.10
C SER A 578 10.98 -18.32 19.84
N CYS A 579 10.31 -18.27 18.70
CA CYS A 579 10.74 -18.89 17.43
C CYS A 579 11.19 -20.35 17.58
N SER A 580 10.58 -21.10 18.53
CA SER A 580 11.00 -22.45 18.89
C SER A 580 10.79 -23.45 17.75
N LEU A 581 11.87 -23.96 17.16
CA LEU A 581 11.82 -25.06 16.18
C LEU A 581 11.13 -26.31 16.76
N LYS A 582 11.35 -26.60 18.05
CA LYS A 582 10.63 -27.70 18.71
C LYS A 582 9.12 -27.48 18.68
N LYS A 583 8.68 -26.25 18.98
CA LYS A 583 7.24 -25.93 18.94
C LYS A 583 6.70 -26.01 17.50
N LEU A 584 7.43 -25.53 16.52
CA LEU A 584 7.05 -25.67 15.10
C LEU A 584 6.88 -27.14 14.71
N GLU A 585 7.78 -28.03 15.16
CA GLU A 585 7.64 -29.48 14.92
C GLU A 585 6.39 -30.08 15.60
N GLU A 586 6.02 -29.63 16.78
CA GLU A 586 4.76 -30.02 17.45
C GLU A 586 3.54 -29.57 16.64
N LEU A 587 3.61 -28.40 15.97
CA LEU A 587 2.53 -27.81 15.17
C LEU A 587 2.50 -28.30 13.71
N ARG A 588 3.55 -29.01 13.24
CA ARG A 588 3.68 -29.51 11.86
C ARG A 588 2.41 -30.14 11.28
N PRO A 589 1.67 -31.02 11.99
CA PRO A 589 0.48 -31.65 11.43
C PRO A 589 -0.61 -30.64 11.01
N ALA A 590 -0.71 -29.51 11.70
CA ALA A 590 -1.66 -28.45 11.33
C ALA A 590 -1.29 -27.78 10.01
N TYR A 591 0.02 -27.53 9.80
CA TYR A 591 0.51 -26.86 8.59
C TYR A 591 0.66 -27.78 7.37
N GLU A 592 0.77 -29.09 7.57
CA GLU A 592 0.75 -30.09 6.49
C GLU A 592 -0.68 -30.35 5.97
N ALA A 593 -1.69 -30.19 6.84
CA ALA A 593 -3.09 -30.44 6.52
C ALA A 593 -3.80 -29.30 5.75
N LEU A 594 -3.12 -28.18 5.51
CA LEU A 594 -3.67 -27.04 4.74
C LEU A 594 -3.96 -27.45 3.30
N GLU A 595 -5.08 -26.93 2.73
CA GLU A 595 -5.50 -27.17 1.34
C GLU A 595 -4.82 -26.25 0.33
#